data_3cb8861cc605853191d677b7f775d43f
#
_entry.id   3cb8861cc605853191d677b7f775d43f
#
_cell.length_a   1.000
_cell.length_b   1.000
_cell.length_c   1.000
_cell.angle_alpha   90.00
_cell.angle_beta   90.00
_cell.angle_gamma   90.00
#
_symmetry.space_group_name_H-M   'P 1'
#
loop_
_entity.id
_entity.type
_entity.pdbx_description
1 polymer ?
#
loop_
_entity_poly.entity_id
_entity_poly.type
_entity_poly.pdbx_seq_one_letter_code
_entity_poly.pdbx_strand_id
1 'polypeptide(L)'
;RKAAEKAWSNGADMLRYRYTWNFNEDGSEGTVFYIDKIHARHGFKWVNPVHEVLEYEGEGSFRHIIAEGIQLDHLADASKSRAQYLPLLEMSVRENPENDRNMHYLGREYMFYGRWNDCIATLKRHLEMKSAVWRDERSASMRFIARACTALNDIAEAESWLYRAAAEAPYLREPWIE
;
A
#
# COMPACT_ATOMS: atom_id res chain seq x y z
N ARG A 1 23.49 11.68 5.69
CA ARG A 1 24.38 11.96 4.55
C ARG A 1 25.55 10.98 4.49
N LYS A 2 26.44 10.94 5.50
CA LYS A 2 27.62 10.06 5.51
C LYS A 2 27.31 8.57 5.27
N ALA A 3 26.23 8.04 5.84
CA ALA A 3 25.82 6.65 5.62
C ALA A 3 25.40 6.39 4.16
N ALA A 4 24.68 7.32 3.53
CA ALA A 4 24.35 7.23 2.11
C ALA A 4 25.62 7.31 1.23
N GLU A 5 26.49 8.26 1.47
CA GLU A 5 27.76 8.40 0.75
C GLU A 5 28.62 7.12 0.83
N LYS A 6 28.69 6.50 2.01
CA LYS A 6 29.39 5.22 2.21
C LYS A 6 28.76 4.08 1.40
N ALA A 7 27.42 4.00 1.38
CA ALA A 7 26.72 2.98 0.61
C ALA A 7 26.93 3.17 -0.91
N TRP A 8 26.91 4.40 -1.39
CA TRP A 8 27.22 4.76 -2.80
C TRP A 8 28.65 4.41 -3.16
N SER A 9 29.61 4.72 -2.30
CA SER A 9 31.03 4.33 -2.50
C SER A 9 31.21 2.82 -2.60
N ASN A 10 30.30 2.05 -2.01
CA ASN A 10 30.26 0.59 -2.10
C ASN A 10 29.42 0.08 -3.29
N GLY A 11 29.04 0.95 -4.21
CA GLY A 11 28.33 0.60 -5.43
C GLY A 11 26.84 0.31 -5.24
N ALA A 12 26.17 0.95 -4.27
CA ALA A 12 24.73 0.85 -4.13
C ALA A 12 24.00 1.59 -5.25
N ASP A 13 22.94 1.02 -5.76
CA ASP A 13 22.00 1.68 -6.67
C ASP A 13 20.72 2.09 -5.95
N MET A 14 20.34 1.38 -4.89
CA MET A 14 19.16 1.65 -4.05
C MET A 14 19.49 1.39 -2.59
N LEU A 15 18.98 2.25 -1.70
CA LEU A 15 19.11 2.11 -0.27
C LEU A 15 17.78 1.83 0.39
N ARG A 16 17.77 0.80 1.22
CA ARG A 16 16.71 0.50 2.16
C ARG A 16 17.10 1.04 3.53
N TYR A 17 16.21 1.78 4.17
CA TYR A 17 16.47 2.40 5.46
C TYR A 17 15.26 2.30 6.37
N ARG A 18 15.50 2.49 7.67
CA ARG A 18 14.47 2.42 8.71
C ARG A 18 13.52 3.60 8.61
N TYR A 19 12.23 3.32 8.70
CA TYR A 19 11.17 4.30 8.58
C TYR A 19 10.15 4.12 9.70
N THR A 20 9.97 5.15 10.54
CA THR A 20 8.93 5.19 11.56
C THR A 20 7.71 5.88 10.99
N TRP A 21 6.64 5.12 10.77
CA TRP A 21 5.42 5.62 10.15
C TRP A 21 4.61 6.52 11.08
N ASN A 22 4.53 6.17 12.36
CA ASN A 22 3.79 6.91 13.36
C ASN A 22 4.39 6.71 14.76
N PHE A 23 4.03 7.60 15.65
CA PHE A 23 4.36 7.52 17.08
C PHE A 23 3.08 7.32 17.90
N ASN A 24 3.20 6.62 19.01
CA ASN A 24 2.18 6.45 20.02
C ASN A 24 2.02 7.75 20.85
N GLU A 25 0.96 7.83 21.63
CA GLU A 25 0.69 9.00 22.48
C GLU A 25 1.78 9.27 23.52
N ASP A 26 2.48 8.22 23.97
CA ASP A 26 3.61 8.29 24.90
C ASP A 26 4.95 8.68 24.23
N GLY A 27 4.93 8.93 22.93
CA GLY A 27 6.10 9.27 22.12
C GLY A 27 6.95 8.05 21.70
N SER A 28 6.58 6.84 22.07
CA SER A 28 7.22 5.64 21.56
C SER A 28 6.89 5.39 20.09
N GLU A 29 7.77 4.68 19.39
CA GLU A 29 7.55 4.34 17.99
C GLU A 29 6.38 3.37 17.85
N GLY A 30 5.46 3.66 16.94
CA GLY A 30 4.35 2.78 16.58
C GLY A 30 4.75 1.82 15.47
N THR A 31 4.26 2.04 14.25
CA THR A 31 4.58 1.19 13.11
C THR A 31 5.95 1.55 12.52
N VAL A 32 6.84 0.57 12.48
CA VAL A 32 8.19 0.72 11.93
C VAL A 32 8.43 -0.33 10.85
N PHE A 33 8.98 0.10 9.73
CA PHE A 33 9.37 -0.79 8.63
C PHE A 33 10.55 -0.20 7.85
N TYR A 34 11.04 -0.95 6.87
CA TYR A 34 12.09 -0.48 5.98
C TYR A 34 11.49 -0.03 4.65
N ILE A 35 12.01 1.09 4.11
CA ILE A 35 11.50 1.70 2.89
C ILE A 35 12.64 2.00 1.91
N ASP A 36 12.35 1.94 0.61
CA ASP A 36 13.29 2.10 -0.50
C ASP A 36 12.98 3.38 -1.29
N LYS A 37 13.38 4.55 -0.77
CA LYS A 37 13.15 5.85 -1.44
C LYS A 37 14.42 6.64 -1.72
N ILE A 38 15.59 6.05 -1.51
CA ILE A 38 16.88 6.65 -1.87
C ILE A 38 17.51 5.75 -2.94
N HIS A 39 17.68 6.28 -4.14
CA HIS A 39 18.10 5.51 -5.30
C HIS A 39 19.06 6.30 -6.20
N ALA A 40 19.76 5.62 -7.09
CA ALA A 40 20.58 6.23 -8.12
C ALA A 40 19.74 7.13 -9.03
N ARG A 41 20.37 8.15 -9.59
CA ARG A 41 19.70 9.14 -10.44
C ARG A 41 19.16 8.54 -11.74
N HIS A 42 19.76 7.47 -12.23
CA HIS A 42 19.44 6.83 -13.49
C HIS A 42 19.04 5.37 -13.27
N GLY A 43 18.27 4.80 -14.19
CA GLY A 43 17.79 3.42 -14.15
C GLY A 43 16.56 3.18 -13.28
N PHE A 44 16.00 4.24 -12.68
CA PHE A 44 14.80 4.14 -11.84
C PHE A 44 13.74 5.14 -12.27
N LYS A 45 12.48 4.74 -12.15
CA LYS A 45 11.31 5.55 -12.45
C LYS A 45 10.26 5.39 -11.36
N TRP A 46 9.67 6.51 -10.96
CA TRP A 46 8.49 6.52 -10.11
C TRP A 46 7.25 6.23 -10.93
N VAL A 47 6.47 5.25 -10.51
CA VAL A 47 5.21 4.86 -11.14
C VAL A 47 4.07 4.98 -10.15
N ASN A 48 2.86 5.10 -10.67
CA ASN A 48 1.60 5.41 -10.01
C ASN A 48 1.51 6.87 -9.50
N PRO A 49 0.39 7.55 -9.72
CA PRO A 49 0.20 8.95 -9.32
C PRO A 49 -0.04 9.11 -7.82
N VAL A 50 -0.42 8.03 -7.13
CA VAL A 50 -0.54 7.90 -5.67
C VAL A 50 -0.05 6.53 -5.24
N HIS A 51 0.42 6.40 -4.00
CA HIS A 51 1.09 5.18 -3.53
C HIS A 51 2.26 4.78 -4.43
N GLU A 52 3.06 5.77 -4.78
CA GLU A 52 4.15 5.66 -5.75
C GLU A 52 5.10 4.53 -5.36
N VAL A 53 5.50 3.76 -6.34
CA VAL A 53 6.57 2.76 -6.23
C VAL A 53 7.68 3.09 -7.20
N LEU A 54 8.88 2.64 -6.84
CA LEU A 54 10.07 2.82 -7.66
C LEU A 54 10.28 1.55 -8.47
N GLU A 55 10.26 1.67 -9.79
CA GLU A 55 10.57 0.59 -10.72
C GLU A 55 11.95 0.78 -11.30
N TYR A 56 12.66 -0.34 -11.51
CA TYR A 56 13.95 -0.35 -12.16
C TYR A 56 13.77 -0.60 -13.66
N GLU A 57 14.25 0.33 -14.47
CA GLU A 57 14.19 0.29 -15.94
C GLU A 57 15.61 0.10 -16.57
N GLY A 58 16.63 -0.16 -15.75
CA GLY A 58 18.00 -0.38 -16.23
C GLY A 58 18.22 -1.80 -16.76
N GLU A 59 19.40 -2.01 -17.36
CA GLU A 59 19.81 -3.34 -17.81
C GLU A 59 20.37 -4.19 -16.65
N GLY A 60 19.98 -5.46 -16.59
CA GLY A 60 20.48 -6.40 -15.59
C GLY A 60 19.85 -6.22 -14.20
N SER A 61 20.64 -6.38 -13.14
CA SER A 61 20.23 -6.25 -11.75
C SER A 61 20.82 -4.99 -11.11
N PHE A 62 20.10 -4.39 -10.19
CA PHE A 62 20.60 -3.28 -9.37
C PHE A 62 21.02 -3.77 -7.98
N ARG A 63 21.96 -3.05 -7.38
CA ARG A 63 22.49 -3.36 -6.06
C ARG A 63 21.72 -2.64 -4.97
N HIS A 64 20.96 -3.42 -4.21
CA HIS A 64 20.16 -2.98 -3.09
C HIS A 64 20.90 -3.17 -1.77
N ILE A 65 21.10 -2.11 -0.99
CA ILE A 65 21.84 -2.15 0.28
C ILE A 65 20.97 -1.58 1.41
N ILE A 66 20.98 -2.27 2.56
CA ILE A 66 20.42 -1.72 3.79
C ILE A 66 21.38 -0.69 4.34
N ALA A 67 20.94 0.56 4.42
CA ALA A 67 21.75 1.66 4.93
C ALA A 67 21.54 1.80 6.44
N GLU A 68 22.39 1.13 7.21
CA GLU A 68 22.42 1.30 8.65
C GLU A 68 22.77 2.75 9.04
N GLY A 69 22.08 3.26 10.06
CA GLY A 69 22.27 4.64 10.53
C GLY A 69 21.52 5.70 9.71
N ILE A 70 20.62 5.28 8.80
CA ILE A 70 19.60 6.15 8.22
C ILE A 70 18.25 5.77 8.82
N GLN A 71 17.58 6.75 9.42
CA GLN A 71 16.20 6.66 9.89
C GLN A 71 15.45 7.89 9.41
N LEU A 72 14.20 7.69 9.01
CA LEU A 72 13.28 8.78 8.69
C LEU A 72 12.02 8.60 9.53
N ASP A 73 11.67 9.65 10.26
CA ASP A 73 10.47 9.72 11.09
C ASP A 73 9.39 10.49 10.32
N HIS A 74 8.24 9.85 10.13
CA HIS A 74 7.10 10.47 9.47
C HIS A 74 6.25 11.20 10.51
N LEU A 75 6.33 12.53 10.47
CA LEU A 75 5.48 13.40 11.28
C LEU A 75 4.27 13.78 10.42
N ALA A 76 3.14 13.11 10.68
CA ALA A 76 1.93 13.32 9.91
C ALA A 76 1.42 14.76 10.06
N ASP A 77 1.15 15.41 8.95
CA ASP A 77 0.50 16.72 8.90
C ASP A 77 -1.03 16.53 8.77
N ALA A 78 -1.73 16.65 9.88
CA ALA A 78 -3.19 16.50 9.95
C ALA A 78 -3.96 17.55 9.13
N SER A 79 -3.30 18.64 8.74
CA SER A 79 -3.93 19.70 7.91
C SER A 79 -3.97 19.34 6.42
N LYS A 80 -3.21 18.35 5.97
CA LYS A 80 -3.18 17.93 4.57
C LYS A 80 -4.46 17.23 4.17
N SER A 81 -5.13 17.80 3.16
CA SER A 81 -6.29 17.18 2.53
C SER A 81 -5.91 15.96 1.72
N ARG A 82 -6.72 14.89 1.83
CA ARG A 82 -6.64 13.70 0.98
C ARG A 82 -7.49 13.81 -0.28
N ALA A 83 -8.17 14.93 -0.51
CA ALA A 83 -9.15 15.10 -1.58
C ALA A 83 -8.63 14.80 -2.99
N GLN A 84 -7.33 14.89 -3.20
CA GLN A 84 -6.70 14.58 -4.50
C GLN A 84 -6.53 13.06 -4.76
N TYR A 85 -6.62 12.19 -3.72
CA TYR A 85 -6.33 10.77 -3.88
C TYR A 85 -7.35 10.07 -4.76
N LEU A 86 -8.64 10.30 -4.51
CA LEU A 86 -9.72 9.63 -5.24
C LEU A 86 -9.68 9.92 -6.75
N PRO A 87 -9.66 11.19 -7.23
CA PRO A 87 -9.61 11.46 -8.66
C PRO A 87 -8.32 10.94 -9.33
N LEU A 88 -7.18 10.94 -8.64
CA LEU A 88 -5.94 10.39 -9.16
C LEU A 88 -5.99 8.86 -9.28
N LEU A 89 -6.61 8.16 -8.34
CA LEU A 89 -6.82 6.71 -8.42
C LEU A 89 -7.82 6.34 -9.51
N GLU A 90 -8.93 7.08 -9.64
CA GLU A 90 -9.88 6.90 -10.74
C GLU A 90 -9.22 7.09 -12.11
N MET A 91 -8.35 8.10 -12.24
CA MET A 91 -7.55 8.31 -13.44
C MET A 91 -6.59 7.13 -13.69
N SER A 92 -5.83 6.72 -12.68
CA SER A 92 -4.84 5.65 -12.78
C SER A 92 -5.44 4.32 -13.22
N VAL A 93 -6.60 3.94 -12.64
CA VAL A 93 -7.33 2.72 -13.03
C VAL A 93 -7.90 2.82 -14.45
N ARG A 94 -8.28 4.01 -14.89
CA ARG A 94 -8.73 4.24 -16.27
C ARG A 94 -7.60 4.10 -17.28
N GLU A 95 -6.41 4.62 -16.95
CA GLU A 95 -5.22 4.56 -17.81
C GLU A 95 -4.59 3.16 -17.84
N ASN A 96 -4.61 2.45 -16.71
CA ASN A 96 -4.09 1.10 -16.60
C ASN A 96 -5.07 0.19 -15.81
N PRO A 97 -6.11 -0.35 -16.46
CA PRO A 97 -7.14 -1.16 -15.82
C PRO A 97 -6.66 -2.53 -15.34
N GLU A 98 -5.46 -2.96 -15.74
CA GLU A 98 -4.83 -4.23 -15.34
C GLU A 98 -3.87 -4.08 -14.16
N ASN A 99 -3.72 -2.88 -13.61
CA ASN A 99 -2.93 -2.65 -12.41
C ASN A 99 -3.76 -2.98 -11.16
N ASP A 100 -3.55 -4.16 -10.58
CA ASP A 100 -4.24 -4.67 -9.41
C ASP A 100 -4.01 -3.81 -8.18
N ARG A 101 -2.80 -3.31 -7.97
CA ARG A 101 -2.48 -2.40 -6.88
C ARG A 101 -3.33 -1.13 -6.91
N ASN A 102 -3.44 -0.47 -8.07
CA ASN A 102 -4.28 0.72 -8.21
C ASN A 102 -5.76 0.40 -8.02
N MET A 103 -6.21 -0.77 -8.49
CA MET A 103 -7.58 -1.26 -8.30
C MET A 103 -7.90 -1.46 -6.81
N HIS A 104 -6.98 -2.10 -6.05
CA HIS A 104 -7.10 -2.25 -4.61
C HIS A 104 -7.21 -0.90 -3.89
N TYR A 105 -6.28 0.02 -4.19
CA TYR A 105 -6.28 1.34 -3.55
C TYR A 105 -7.50 2.18 -3.90
N LEU A 106 -8.01 2.09 -5.14
CA LEU A 106 -9.24 2.78 -5.54
C LEU A 106 -10.44 2.26 -4.73
N GLY A 107 -10.60 0.94 -4.61
CA GLY A 107 -11.68 0.36 -3.81
C GLY A 107 -11.59 0.76 -2.34
N ARG A 108 -10.38 0.78 -1.76
CA ARG A 108 -10.15 1.27 -0.40
C ARG A 108 -10.49 2.76 -0.25
N GLU A 109 -10.13 3.58 -1.22
CA GLU A 109 -10.44 5.01 -1.18
C GLU A 109 -11.95 5.27 -1.28
N TYR A 110 -12.68 4.53 -2.12
CA TYR A 110 -14.14 4.57 -2.13
C TYR A 110 -14.74 4.28 -0.75
N MET A 111 -14.18 3.31 0.00
CA MET A 111 -14.61 3.03 1.38
C MET A 111 -14.45 4.25 2.29
N PHE A 112 -13.30 4.94 2.23
CA PHE A 112 -13.07 6.15 3.05
C PHE A 112 -14.02 7.29 2.71
N TYR A 113 -14.52 7.35 1.47
CA TYR A 113 -15.51 8.34 1.03
C TYR A 113 -16.97 7.87 1.24
N GLY A 114 -17.21 6.71 1.86
CA GLY A 114 -18.55 6.16 2.05
C GLY A 114 -19.25 5.73 0.76
N ARG A 115 -18.51 5.59 -0.33
CA ARG A 115 -19.01 5.11 -1.63
C ARG A 115 -19.04 3.57 -1.63
N TRP A 116 -19.92 3.01 -0.78
CA TRP A 116 -19.93 1.59 -0.45
C TRP A 116 -20.11 0.67 -1.66
N ASN A 117 -21.07 0.98 -2.54
CA ASN A 117 -21.30 0.17 -3.74
C ASN A 117 -20.11 0.19 -4.70
N ASP A 118 -19.47 1.36 -4.88
CA ASP A 118 -18.26 1.49 -5.70
C ASP A 118 -17.10 0.74 -5.09
N CYS A 119 -16.94 0.78 -3.77
CA CYS A 119 -15.96 -0.01 -3.03
C CYS A 119 -16.13 -1.50 -3.31
N ILE A 120 -17.35 -2.04 -3.12
CA ILE A 120 -17.65 -3.47 -3.33
C ILE A 120 -17.36 -3.86 -4.77
N ALA A 121 -17.87 -3.11 -5.74
CA ALA A 121 -17.69 -3.42 -7.17
C ALA A 121 -16.20 -3.42 -7.56
N THR A 122 -15.47 -2.39 -7.14
CA THR A 122 -14.04 -2.24 -7.46
C THR A 122 -13.19 -3.34 -6.84
N LEU A 123 -13.42 -3.67 -5.56
CA LEU A 123 -12.64 -4.70 -4.87
C LEU A 123 -13.01 -6.12 -5.32
N LYS A 124 -14.26 -6.39 -5.71
CA LYS A 124 -14.63 -7.66 -6.37
C LYS A 124 -13.84 -7.81 -7.68
N ARG A 125 -13.77 -6.75 -8.50
CA ARG A 125 -12.95 -6.74 -9.71
C ARG A 125 -11.47 -6.99 -9.41
N HIS A 126 -10.89 -6.33 -8.39
CA HIS A 126 -9.52 -6.59 -7.94
C HIS A 126 -9.29 -8.08 -7.64
N LEU A 127 -10.20 -8.72 -6.91
CA LEU A 127 -10.07 -10.14 -6.53
C LEU A 127 -10.13 -11.11 -7.73
N GLU A 128 -10.72 -10.69 -8.86
CA GLU A 128 -10.80 -11.45 -10.11
C GLU A 128 -9.58 -11.26 -11.02
N MET A 129 -8.73 -10.26 -10.74
CA MET A 129 -7.55 -9.96 -11.55
C MET A 129 -6.50 -11.05 -11.39
N LYS A 130 -5.92 -11.51 -12.51
CA LYS A 130 -4.87 -12.56 -12.51
C LYS A 130 -3.57 -12.08 -11.85
N SER A 131 -3.29 -10.77 -11.90
CA SER A 131 -2.13 -10.15 -11.28
C SER A 131 -2.26 -10.03 -9.75
N ALA A 132 -3.48 -9.98 -9.21
CA ALA A 132 -3.76 -9.84 -7.79
C ALA A 132 -3.46 -11.16 -7.03
N VAL A 133 -2.18 -11.49 -6.91
CA VAL A 133 -1.72 -12.73 -6.29
C VAL A 133 -1.24 -12.57 -4.84
N TRP A 134 -1.06 -11.33 -4.38
CA TRP A 134 -0.61 -11.09 -3.01
C TRP A 134 -1.75 -11.29 -2.02
N ARG A 135 -1.65 -12.38 -1.25
CA ARG A 135 -2.71 -12.86 -0.35
C ARG A 135 -3.11 -11.85 0.73
N ASP A 136 -2.14 -11.09 1.26
CA ASP A 136 -2.41 -10.08 2.30
C ASP A 136 -3.28 -8.94 1.75
N GLU A 137 -2.99 -8.48 0.53
CA GLU A 137 -3.77 -7.43 -0.13
C GLU A 137 -5.16 -7.94 -0.55
N ARG A 138 -5.25 -9.20 -1.02
CA ARG A 138 -6.54 -9.86 -1.32
C ARG A 138 -7.39 -9.97 -0.06
N SER A 139 -6.81 -10.44 1.05
CA SER A 139 -7.49 -10.50 2.35
C SER A 139 -7.95 -9.10 2.81
N ALA A 140 -7.11 -8.08 2.65
CA ALA A 140 -7.49 -6.70 2.96
C ALA A 140 -8.66 -6.21 2.08
N SER A 141 -8.67 -6.54 0.78
CA SER A 141 -9.81 -6.22 -0.10
C SER A 141 -11.10 -6.86 0.36
N MET A 142 -11.07 -8.13 0.76
CA MET A 142 -12.24 -8.83 1.29
C MET A 142 -12.77 -8.19 2.58
N ARG A 143 -11.87 -7.77 3.48
CA ARG A 143 -12.25 -7.04 4.70
C ARG A 143 -12.88 -5.68 4.40
N PHE A 144 -12.36 -4.94 3.42
CA PHE A 144 -12.96 -3.66 3.01
C PHE A 144 -14.34 -3.85 2.36
N ILE A 145 -14.55 -4.95 1.62
CA ILE A 145 -15.89 -5.33 1.14
C ILE A 145 -16.81 -5.61 2.34
N ALA A 146 -16.34 -6.38 3.33
CA ALA A 146 -17.12 -6.67 4.53
C ALA A 146 -17.55 -5.39 5.26
N ARG A 147 -16.64 -4.45 5.46
CA ARG A 147 -16.95 -3.14 6.06
C ARG A 147 -17.99 -2.36 5.25
N ALA A 148 -17.89 -2.38 3.93
CA ALA A 148 -18.87 -1.74 3.06
C ALA A 148 -20.26 -2.42 3.15
N CYS A 149 -20.32 -3.76 3.20
CA CYS A 149 -21.54 -4.51 3.42
C CYS A 149 -22.17 -4.19 4.79
N THR A 150 -21.35 -4.13 5.85
CA THR A 150 -21.82 -3.72 7.20
C THR A 150 -22.43 -2.31 7.16
N ALA A 151 -21.77 -1.36 6.48
CA ALA A 151 -22.30 0.00 6.33
C ALA A 151 -23.61 0.07 5.55
N LEU A 152 -23.85 -0.89 4.66
CA LEU A 152 -25.11 -1.08 3.93
C LEU A 152 -26.14 -1.93 4.69
N ASN A 153 -25.83 -2.33 5.93
CA ASN A 153 -26.65 -3.21 6.79
C ASN A 153 -26.85 -4.63 6.22
N ASP A 154 -25.95 -5.09 5.36
CA ASP A 154 -25.91 -6.47 4.85
C ASP A 154 -24.92 -7.29 5.67
N ILE A 155 -25.34 -7.67 6.87
CA ILE A 155 -24.49 -8.35 7.86
C ILE A 155 -24.09 -9.76 7.40
N ALA A 156 -25.01 -10.49 6.75
CA ALA A 156 -24.74 -11.85 6.28
C ALA A 156 -23.66 -11.88 5.19
N GLU A 157 -23.71 -10.95 4.25
CA GLU A 157 -22.66 -10.81 3.22
C GLU A 157 -21.34 -10.34 3.85
N ALA A 158 -21.39 -9.43 4.83
CA ALA A 158 -20.19 -8.96 5.55
C ALA A 158 -19.47 -10.13 6.25
N GLU A 159 -20.17 -10.95 7.00
CA GLU A 159 -19.62 -12.16 7.65
C GLU A 159 -19.01 -13.12 6.63
N SER A 160 -19.71 -13.37 5.51
CA SER A 160 -19.22 -14.22 4.42
C SER A 160 -17.87 -13.73 3.90
N TRP A 161 -17.71 -12.42 3.71
CA TRP A 161 -16.44 -11.83 3.26
C TRP A 161 -15.33 -11.90 4.29
N LEU A 162 -15.63 -11.76 5.59
CA LEU A 162 -14.64 -11.94 6.67
C LEU A 162 -14.14 -13.39 6.73
N TYR A 163 -15.02 -14.38 6.60
CA TYR A 163 -14.57 -15.78 6.51
C TYR A 163 -13.68 -16.05 5.30
N ARG A 164 -13.99 -15.46 4.14
CA ARG A 164 -13.14 -15.55 2.96
C ARG A 164 -11.78 -14.88 3.19
N ALA A 165 -11.75 -13.72 3.83
CA ALA A 165 -10.52 -13.00 4.17
C ALA A 165 -9.63 -13.83 5.11
N ALA A 166 -10.23 -14.47 6.13
CA ALA A 166 -9.52 -15.35 7.05
C ALA A 166 -8.99 -16.61 6.34
N ALA A 167 -9.75 -17.20 5.44
CA ALA A 167 -9.31 -18.35 4.63
C ALA A 167 -8.21 -17.98 3.64
N GLU A 168 -8.28 -16.78 3.02
CA GLU A 168 -7.25 -16.28 2.11
C GLU A 168 -5.90 -16.13 2.79
N ALA A 169 -5.86 -15.51 3.98
CA ALA A 169 -4.62 -15.25 4.72
C ALA A 169 -4.80 -15.57 6.22
N PRO A 170 -4.82 -16.87 6.61
CA PRO A 170 -5.15 -17.30 7.97
C PRO A 170 -4.10 -16.89 9.02
N TYR A 171 -2.93 -16.49 8.59
CA TYR A 171 -1.84 -15.98 9.44
C TYR A 171 -2.01 -14.49 9.79
N LEU A 172 -2.93 -13.77 9.14
CA LEU A 172 -3.26 -12.39 9.49
C LEU A 172 -4.27 -12.37 10.63
N ARG A 173 -4.03 -11.47 11.58
CA ARG A 173 -4.92 -11.29 12.75
C ARG A 173 -6.21 -10.56 12.40
N GLU A 174 -6.12 -9.60 11.49
CA GLU A 174 -7.17 -8.62 11.20
C GLU A 174 -8.52 -9.25 10.80
N PRO A 175 -8.59 -10.27 9.93
CA PRO A 175 -9.87 -10.90 9.59
C PRO A 175 -10.59 -11.57 10.77
N TRP A 176 -9.86 -11.90 11.83
CA TRP A 176 -10.40 -12.61 13.01
C TRP A 176 -10.91 -11.68 14.10
N ILE A 177 -10.62 -10.39 14.01
CA ILE A 177 -10.99 -9.40 15.02
C ILE A 177 -11.99 -8.34 14.50
N GLU A 178 -12.38 -8.40 13.23
CA GLU A 178 -13.44 -7.60 12.60
C GLU A 178 -14.76 -8.35 12.56
#